data_f2d4fb50686dfd765cffcbe45f8502ca
#
_entry.id   f2d4fb50686dfd765cffcbe45f8502ca
#
_cell.length_a   1.000
_cell.length_b   1.000
_cell.length_c   1.000
_cell.angle_alpha   90.00
_cell.angle_beta   90.00
_cell.angle_gamma   90.00
#
_symmetry.space_group_name_H-M   'P 1'
#
loop_
_entity.id
_entity.type
_entity.pdbx_description
1 polymer ?
#
loop_
_entity_poly.entity_id
_entity_poly.type
_entity_poly.pdbx_seq_one_letter_code
_entity_poly.pdbx_strand_id
1 'polypeptide(L)'
;MQSDGRRSRRFALSAMYVLGLVVMYSALGVMAAIGGQMFGAWLQLPSVLIAFALLMLVLSASMFGAYEIQPPRWIANRSQGRAGLAGAATMGLFVGIVAAPCVGPVVISLLTLVASIGKPVIGGIMFAALAFGLGFPYLALLNVLPRPGEWMVQVKKAMGFVLVAMAFYFLRPLTGDEVFRWGVALTLLIGAIFLFASRGTAGRAMRLACASVLLIAGAAFAIPRNVDGVKWDEYDAAAITPGRPTVIDFYADWCLPCKELDQKTFSDPQVMAEMDRFTRLKADLTLANDRSSRLSREYAVVGVPTIVFLDAQGNEVKALRLTGFEGPDQFLERLKRVR
;
A
#
# COMPACT_ATOMS: atom_id res chain seq x y z
N MET A 1 -39.62 4.84 -24.66
CA MET A 1 -39.33 6.11 -23.95
C MET A 1 -39.10 5.93 -22.43
N GLN A 2 -39.52 4.85 -21.75
CA GLN A 2 -39.28 4.63 -20.31
C GLN A 2 -37.89 4.02 -19.97
N SER A 3 -37.16 3.51 -20.91
CA SER A 3 -35.82 2.93 -20.72
C SER A 3 -34.70 3.97 -20.56
N ASP A 4 -34.80 5.11 -21.23
CA ASP A 4 -33.78 6.17 -21.21
C ASP A 4 -33.75 6.92 -19.87
N GLY A 5 -34.88 7.17 -19.24
CA GLY A 5 -34.93 7.83 -17.93
C GLY A 5 -34.32 7.00 -16.79
N ARG A 6 -34.43 5.67 -16.86
CA ARG A 6 -33.78 4.76 -15.90
C ARG A 6 -32.25 4.70 -16.10
N ARG A 7 -31.79 4.77 -17.33
CA ARG A 7 -30.36 4.73 -17.68
C ARG A 7 -29.68 6.03 -17.25
N SER A 8 -30.29 7.16 -17.54
CA SER A 8 -29.81 8.48 -17.12
C SER A 8 -29.74 8.60 -15.59
N ARG A 9 -30.76 8.15 -14.86
CA ARG A 9 -30.79 8.17 -13.39
C ARG A 9 -29.71 7.25 -12.77
N ARG A 10 -29.47 6.08 -13.34
CA ARG A 10 -28.40 5.18 -12.88
C ARG A 10 -27.03 5.81 -13.11
N PHE A 11 -26.82 6.41 -14.26
CA PHE A 11 -25.57 7.11 -14.56
C PHE A 11 -25.33 8.29 -13.61
N ALA A 12 -26.36 9.09 -13.33
CA ALA A 12 -26.28 10.21 -12.39
C ALA A 12 -25.94 9.75 -10.96
N LEU A 13 -26.54 8.64 -10.49
CA LEU A 13 -26.24 8.06 -9.17
C LEU A 13 -24.79 7.57 -9.08
N SER A 14 -24.29 6.90 -10.12
CA SER A 14 -22.90 6.43 -10.14
C SER A 14 -21.90 7.58 -10.28
N ALA A 15 -22.22 8.60 -11.05
CA ALA A 15 -21.39 9.81 -11.15
C ALA A 15 -21.29 10.53 -9.81
N MET A 16 -22.40 10.64 -9.05
CA MET A 16 -22.40 11.23 -7.71
C MET A 16 -21.60 10.38 -6.70
N TYR A 17 -21.67 9.07 -6.81
CA TYR A 17 -20.85 8.18 -5.99
C TYR A 17 -19.35 8.38 -6.26
N VAL A 18 -18.94 8.42 -7.54
CA VAL A 18 -17.56 8.68 -7.93
C VAL A 18 -17.10 10.07 -7.50
N LEU A 19 -17.99 11.06 -7.60
CA LEU A 19 -17.71 12.43 -7.13
C LEU A 19 -17.45 12.44 -5.61
N GLY A 20 -18.23 11.71 -4.83
CA GLY A 20 -17.99 11.52 -3.38
C GLY A 20 -16.62 10.93 -3.08
N LEU A 21 -16.20 9.89 -3.82
CA LEU A 21 -14.87 9.31 -3.73
C LEU A 21 -13.76 10.32 -4.07
N VAL A 22 -13.90 11.05 -5.18
CA VAL A 22 -12.92 12.05 -5.64
C VAL A 22 -12.75 13.15 -4.60
N VAL A 23 -13.83 13.67 -4.06
CA VAL A 23 -13.79 14.72 -3.02
C VAL A 23 -13.07 14.21 -1.76
N MET A 24 -13.39 13.00 -1.32
CA MET A 24 -12.78 12.39 -0.14
C MET A 24 -11.27 12.19 -0.31
N TYR A 25 -10.85 11.55 -1.41
CA TYR A 25 -9.43 11.31 -1.67
C TYR A 25 -8.65 12.59 -1.94
N SER A 26 -9.24 13.57 -2.63
CA SER A 26 -8.59 14.87 -2.84
C SER A 26 -8.43 15.64 -1.52
N ALA A 27 -9.42 15.61 -0.63
CA ALA A 27 -9.32 16.23 0.69
C ALA A 27 -8.23 15.55 1.54
N LEU A 28 -8.17 14.21 1.54
CA LEU A 28 -7.10 13.46 2.21
C LEU A 28 -5.72 13.79 1.62
N GLY A 29 -5.59 13.88 0.31
CA GLY A 29 -4.35 14.23 -0.37
C GLY A 29 -3.86 15.63 -0.02
N VAL A 30 -4.75 16.60 0.03
CA VAL A 30 -4.41 17.98 0.43
C VAL A 30 -4.03 18.05 1.91
N MET A 31 -4.79 17.42 2.80
CA MET A 31 -4.47 17.37 4.24
C MET A 31 -3.13 16.69 4.49
N ALA A 32 -2.84 15.61 3.78
CA ALA A 32 -1.57 14.92 3.89
C ALA A 32 -0.39 15.74 3.32
N ALA A 33 -0.60 16.50 2.24
CA ALA A 33 0.40 17.41 1.70
C ALA A 33 0.74 18.57 2.66
N ILE A 34 -0.25 19.07 3.39
CA ILE A 34 -0.08 20.15 4.39
C ILE A 34 0.50 19.60 5.70
N GLY A 35 0.00 18.43 6.14
CA GLY A 35 0.44 17.78 7.39
C GLY A 35 1.85 17.16 7.31
N GLY A 36 2.40 16.98 6.11
CA GLY A 36 3.75 16.47 5.88
C GLY A 36 4.02 15.16 6.64
N GLN A 37 5.21 15.07 7.24
CA GLN A 37 5.70 13.88 7.93
C GLN A 37 4.93 13.50 9.20
N MET A 38 4.31 14.46 9.88
CA MET A 38 3.59 14.20 11.13
C MET A 38 2.38 13.27 10.91
N PHE A 39 1.70 13.39 9.77
CA PHE A 39 0.55 12.55 9.45
C PHE A 39 0.94 11.09 9.16
N GLY A 40 2.07 10.90 8.47
CA GLY A 40 2.64 9.57 8.21
C GLY A 40 3.10 8.84 9.48
N ALA A 41 3.76 9.58 10.38
CA ALA A 41 4.23 9.03 11.65
C ALA A 41 3.07 8.59 12.57
N TRP A 42 1.96 9.33 12.60
CA TRP A 42 0.78 8.99 13.40
C TRP A 42 0.09 7.71 12.92
N LEU A 43 0.02 7.51 11.60
CA LEU A 43 -0.53 6.30 10.98
C LEU A 43 0.32 5.04 11.26
N GLN A 44 1.58 5.20 11.61
CA GLN A 44 2.52 4.10 11.91
C GLN A 44 2.56 3.73 13.40
N LEU A 45 1.73 4.35 14.24
CA LEU A 45 1.62 3.91 15.63
C LEU A 45 1.13 2.45 15.69
N PRO A 46 1.72 1.60 16.57
CA PRO A 46 1.32 0.20 16.71
C PRO A 46 -0.17 0.02 16.98
N SER A 47 -0.76 0.91 17.78
CA SER A 47 -2.19 0.89 18.08
C SER A 47 -3.08 1.11 16.86
N VAL A 48 -2.66 2.01 15.95
CA VAL A 48 -3.38 2.31 14.71
C VAL A 48 -3.27 1.14 13.72
N LEU A 49 -2.09 0.51 13.62
CA LEU A 49 -1.89 -0.68 12.78
C LEU A 49 -2.74 -1.86 13.25
N ILE A 50 -2.82 -2.09 14.57
CA ILE A 50 -3.68 -3.13 15.15
C ILE A 50 -5.15 -2.82 14.89
N ALA A 51 -5.58 -1.56 15.04
CA ALA A 51 -6.96 -1.16 14.75
C ALA A 51 -7.33 -1.39 13.29
N PHE A 52 -6.43 -1.09 12.33
CA PHE A 52 -6.65 -1.40 10.91
C PHE A 52 -6.67 -2.89 10.63
N ALA A 53 -5.79 -3.68 11.24
CA ALA A 53 -5.81 -5.13 11.08
C ALA A 53 -7.12 -5.74 11.61
N LEU A 54 -7.60 -5.29 12.78
CA LEU A 54 -8.90 -5.69 13.33
C LEU A 54 -10.05 -5.29 12.40
N LEU A 55 -10.05 -4.07 11.87
CA LEU A 55 -11.06 -3.62 10.91
C LEU A 55 -11.09 -4.53 9.68
N MET A 56 -9.93 -4.93 9.14
CA MET A 56 -9.84 -5.83 7.99
C MET A 56 -10.40 -7.22 8.32
N LEU A 57 -10.13 -7.75 9.51
CA LEU A 57 -10.68 -9.04 9.96
C LEU A 57 -12.21 -8.97 10.13
N VAL A 58 -12.72 -7.87 10.69
CA VAL A 58 -14.16 -7.63 10.82
C VAL A 58 -14.83 -7.57 9.45
N LEU A 59 -14.27 -6.81 8.50
CA LEU A 59 -14.79 -6.74 7.13
C LEU A 59 -14.71 -8.10 6.43
N SER A 60 -13.65 -8.86 6.63
CA SER A 60 -13.52 -10.22 6.09
C SER A 60 -14.62 -11.14 6.62
N ALA A 61 -14.90 -11.11 7.94
CA ALA A 61 -15.99 -11.90 8.54
C ALA A 61 -17.36 -11.55 7.93
N SER A 62 -17.60 -10.26 7.63
CA SER A 62 -18.80 -9.83 6.88
C SER A 62 -18.85 -10.40 5.47
N MET A 63 -17.71 -10.51 4.78
CA MET A 63 -17.64 -11.11 3.44
C MET A 63 -17.95 -12.61 3.44
N PHE A 64 -17.60 -13.32 4.52
CA PHE A 64 -17.98 -14.74 4.70
C PHE A 64 -19.43 -14.95 5.13
N GLY A 65 -20.16 -13.85 5.42
CA GLY A 65 -21.57 -13.92 5.80
C GLY A 65 -21.79 -14.22 7.30
N ALA A 66 -20.76 -14.01 8.13
CA ALA A 66 -20.90 -14.19 9.58
C ALA A 66 -21.90 -13.21 10.19
N TYR A 67 -22.01 -12.04 9.60
CA TYR A 67 -23.05 -11.05 9.92
C TYR A 67 -23.35 -10.20 8.67
N GLU A 68 -24.64 -9.90 8.46
CA GLU A 68 -25.08 -8.92 7.48
C GLU A 68 -25.32 -7.60 8.20
N ILE A 69 -24.51 -6.58 7.87
CA ILE A 69 -24.77 -5.22 8.33
C ILE A 69 -25.96 -4.69 7.52
N GLN A 70 -27.17 -5.00 7.98
CA GLN A 70 -28.35 -4.37 7.43
C GLN A 70 -28.46 -2.96 8.02
N PRO A 71 -28.47 -1.91 7.19
CA PRO A 71 -28.66 -0.57 7.72
C PRO A 71 -30.02 -0.53 8.45
N PRO A 72 -30.08 0.09 9.64
CA PRO A 72 -31.32 0.18 10.42
C PRO A 72 -32.44 0.73 9.54
N ARG A 73 -33.63 0.15 9.66
CA ARG A 73 -34.81 0.49 8.82
C ARG A 73 -35.13 1.98 8.78
N TRP A 74 -34.77 2.74 9.82
CA TRP A 74 -34.97 4.19 9.85
C TRP A 74 -34.05 4.93 8.88
N ILE A 75 -32.82 4.44 8.64
CA ILE A 75 -31.89 4.95 7.62
C ILE A 75 -32.37 4.57 6.22
N ALA A 76 -32.76 3.30 6.04
CA ALA A 76 -33.26 2.80 4.76
C ALA A 76 -34.53 3.53 4.30
N ASN A 77 -35.48 3.82 5.21
CA ASN A 77 -36.72 4.52 4.89
C ASN A 77 -36.50 6.03 4.60
N ARG A 78 -35.50 6.65 5.24
CA ARG A 78 -35.16 8.06 4.98
C ARG A 78 -34.44 8.25 3.64
N SER A 79 -33.80 7.19 3.12
CA SER A 79 -33.10 7.20 1.83
C SER A 79 -34.03 7.04 0.61
N GLN A 80 -35.26 6.55 0.78
CA GLN A 80 -36.17 6.31 -0.36
C GLN A 80 -36.86 7.55 -0.92
N GLY A 81 -36.96 8.66 -0.18
CA GLY A 81 -37.78 9.79 -0.59
C GLY A 81 -37.04 11.01 -1.17
N ARG A 82 -35.92 11.41 -0.63
CA ARG A 82 -35.18 12.64 -1.02
C ARG A 82 -33.66 12.43 -1.23
N ALA A 83 -33.14 11.25 -1.02
CA ALA A 83 -31.70 10.97 -0.92
C ALA A 83 -31.08 10.30 -2.17
N GLY A 84 -31.72 10.33 -3.31
CA GLY A 84 -31.19 9.60 -4.49
C GLY A 84 -29.75 9.99 -4.85
N LEU A 85 -29.48 11.27 -5.02
CA LEU A 85 -28.14 11.77 -5.41
C LEU A 85 -27.26 12.03 -4.18
N ALA A 86 -27.80 12.66 -3.14
CA ALA A 86 -27.08 12.94 -1.90
C ALA A 86 -26.73 11.64 -1.16
N GLY A 87 -27.61 10.63 -1.16
CA GLY A 87 -27.34 9.31 -0.59
C GLY A 87 -26.22 8.56 -1.33
N ALA A 88 -26.13 8.68 -2.65
CA ALA A 88 -25.04 8.11 -3.41
C ALA A 88 -23.70 8.78 -3.10
N ALA A 89 -23.67 10.11 -2.94
CA ALA A 89 -22.46 10.85 -2.58
C ALA A 89 -21.99 10.53 -1.16
N THR A 90 -22.89 10.47 -0.17
CA THR A 90 -22.54 10.09 1.21
C THR A 90 -22.07 8.64 1.30
N MET A 91 -22.68 7.73 0.54
CA MET A 91 -22.22 6.34 0.47
C MET A 91 -20.82 6.25 -0.15
N GLY A 92 -20.52 7.04 -1.20
CA GLY A 92 -19.19 7.16 -1.78
C GLY A 92 -18.15 7.67 -0.76
N LEU A 93 -18.53 8.65 0.06
CA LEU A 93 -17.69 9.18 1.13
C LEU A 93 -17.37 8.10 2.18
N PHE A 94 -18.38 7.36 2.66
CA PHE A 94 -18.18 6.28 3.64
C PHE A 94 -17.34 5.13 3.08
N VAL A 95 -17.61 4.71 1.85
CA VAL A 95 -16.82 3.66 1.19
C VAL A 95 -15.38 4.12 0.97
N GLY A 96 -15.16 5.42 0.68
CA GLY A 96 -13.82 5.99 0.60
C GLY A 96 -13.02 5.85 1.90
N ILE A 97 -13.65 6.12 3.06
CA ILE A 97 -13.00 5.95 4.38
C ILE A 97 -12.66 4.48 4.63
N VAL A 98 -13.59 3.57 4.36
CA VAL A 98 -13.38 2.12 4.57
C VAL A 98 -12.35 1.55 3.59
N ALA A 99 -12.31 2.05 2.35
CA ALA A 99 -11.35 1.61 1.34
C ALA A 99 -9.96 2.26 1.50
N ALA A 100 -9.81 3.33 2.26
CA ALA A 100 -8.53 4.02 2.46
C ALA A 100 -7.41 3.07 2.92
N PRO A 101 -7.57 2.18 3.92
CA PRO A 101 -6.54 1.24 4.31
C PRO A 101 -6.23 0.17 3.23
N CYS A 102 -7.21 -0.21 2.39
CA CYS A 102 -6.99 -1.19 1.33
C CYS A 102 -6.11 -0.62 0.20
N VAL A 103 -6.16 0.68 -0.03
CA VAL A 103 -5.36 1.40 -1.03
C VAL A 103 -4.08 1.99 -0.41
N GLY A 104 -3.90 1.80 0.91
CA GLY A 104 -2.84 2.37 1.73
C GLY A 104 -1.43 2.31 1.11
N PRO A 105 -0.93 1.17 0.64
CA PRO A 105 0.41 1.08 0.04
C PRO A 105 0.59 1.98 -1.20
N VAL A 106 -0.46 2.08 -2.04
CA VAL A 106 -0.46 2.96 -3.23
C VAL A 106 -0.54 4.43 -2.82
N VAL A 107 -1.37 4.74 -1.83
CA VAL A 107 -1.53 6.09 -1.28
C VAL A 107 -0.22 6.57 -0.66
N ILE A 108 0.47 5.75 0.12
CA ILE A 108 1.75 6.09 0.75
C ILE A 108 2.81 6.35 -0.33
N SER A 109 2.92 5.51 -1.35
CA SER A 109 3.86 5.70 -2.45
C SER A 109 3.58 7.00 -3.23
N LEU A 110 2.31 7.32 -3.43
CA LEU A 110 1.90 8.56 -4.09
C LEU A 110 2.19 9.79 -3.21
N LEU A 111 1.99 9.68 -1.90
CA LEU A 111 2.29 10.73 -0.93
C LEU A 111 3.77 11.06 -0.87
N THR A 112 4.65 10.05 -0.85
CA THR A 112 6.10 10.26 -0.88
C THR A 112 6.54 10.97 -2.16
N LEU A 113 5.95 10.59 -3.30
CA LEU A 113 6.20 11.25 -4.57
C LEU A 113 5.73 12.71 -4.57
N VAL A 114 4.52 12.98 -4.06
CA VAL A 114 3.95 14.35 -3.97
C VAL A 114 4.77 15.20 -2.99
N ALA A 115 5.21 14.62 -1.87
CA ALA A 115 6.05 15.30 -0.89
C ALA A 115 7.41 15.71 -1.49
N SER A 116 8.01 14.88 -2.35
CA SER A 116 9.26 15.19 -3.05
C SER A 116 9.10 16.32 -4.08
N ILE A 117 7.92 16.43 -4.72
CA ILE A 117 7.61 17.49 -5.68
C ILE A 117 7.29 18.83 -4.97
N GLY A 118 6.79 18.81 -3.73
CA GLY A 118 6.52 19.99 -2.91
C GLY A 118 5.38 20.89 -3.41
N LYS A 119 4.53 20.40 -4.34
CA LYS A 119 3.42 21.18 -4.91
C LYS A 119 2.07 20.53 -4.56
N PRO A 120 1.27 21.10 -3.65
CA PRO A 120 0.00 20.50 -3.18
C PRO A 120 -1.04 20.36 -4.29
N VAL A 121 -1.00 21.22 -5.31
CA VAL A 121 -1.93 21.16 -6.45
C VAL A 121 -1.70 19.91 -7.28
N ILE A 122 -0.44 19.50 -7.51
CA ILE A 122 -0.10 18.30 -8.25
C ILE A 122 -0.55 17.07 -7.46
N GLY A 123 -0.38 17.08 -6.14
CA GLY A 123 -0.90 16.04 -5.25
C GLY A 123 -2.41 15.86 -5.39
N GLY A 124 -3.18 16.95 -5.32
CA GLY A 124 -4.64 16.92 -5.49
C GLY A 124 -5.06 16.31 -6.84
N ILE A 125 -4.39 16.67 -7.94
CA ILE A 125 -4.67 16.14 -9.27
C ILE A 125 -4.35 14.63 -9.37
N MET A 126 -3.23 14.19 -8.81
CA MET A 126 -2.84 12.78 -8.81
C MET A 126 -3.82 11.91 -8.01
N PHE A 127 -4.25 12.40 -6.83
CA PHE A 127 -5.27 11.71 -6.03
C PHE A 127 -6.65 11.71 -6.68
N ALA A 128 -7.02 12.80 -7.35
CA ALA A 128 -8.25 12.85 -8.15
C ALA A 128 -8.22 11.86 -9.33
N ALA A 129 -7.08 11.75 -10.02
CA ALA A 129 -6.90 10.77 -11.09
C ALA A 129 -6.97 9.33 -10.57
N LEU A 130 -6.36 9.04 -9.41
CA LEU A 130 -6.48 7.74 -8.73
C LEU A 130 -7.93 7.40 -8.39
N ALA A 131 -8.66 8.34 -7.77
CA ALA A 131 -10.06 8.16 -7.41
C ALA A 131 -10.96 7.95 -8.65
N PHE A 132 -10.69 8.70 -9.72
CA PHE A 132 -11.39 8.52 -11.00
C PHE A 132 -11.11 7.14 -11.60
N GLY A 133 -9.84 6.69 -11.58
CA GLY A 133 -9.45 5.36 -12.04
C GLY A 133 -10.15 4.24 -11.26
N LEU A 134 -10.30 4.37 -9.94
CA LEU A 134 -11.05 3.43 -9.11
C LEU A 134 -12.56 3.46 -9.37
N GLY A 135 -13.11 4.64 -9.73
CA GLY A 135 -14.53 4.81 -10.06
C GLY A 135 -14.90 4.42 -11.49
N PHE A 136 -13.94 4.47 -12.42
CA PHE A 136 -14.18 4.20 -13.85
C PHE A 136 -14.74 2.79 -14.13
N PRO A 137 -14.22 1.70 -13.54
CA PRO A 137 -14.82 0.37 -13.72
C PRO A 137 -16.29 0.32 -13.30
N TYR A 138 -16.67 1.07 -12.27
CA TYR A 138 -18.06 1.15 -11.81
C TYR A 138 -18.98 1.78 -12.86
N LEU A 139 -18.52 2.84 -13.54
CA LEU A 139 -19.24 3.49 -14.62
C LEU A 139 -19.33 2.62 -15.88
N ALA A 140 -18.24 1.92 -16.22
CA ALA A 140 -18.17 1.08 -17.41
C ALA A 140 -18.98 -0.22 -17.24
N LEU A 141 -18.93 -0.86 -16.06
CA LEU A 141 -19.58 -2.14 -15.80
C LEU A 141 -21.10 -2.03 -15.66
N LEU A 142 -21.66 -0.85 -15.39
CA LEU A 142 -23.12 -0.67 -15.28
C LEU A 142 -23.92 -1.14 -16.50
N ASN A 143 -23.28 -1.16 -17.68
CA ASN A 143 -23.91 -1.58 -18.92
C ASN A 143 -23.61 -3.04 -19.32
N VAL A 144 -22.58 -3.67 -18.74
CA VAL A 144 -22.05 -4.98 -19.17
C VAL A 144 -22.25 -6.05 -18.10
N LEU A 145 -22.54 -5.67 -16.85
CA LEU A 145 -22.61 -6.62 -15.75
C LEU A 145 -23.80 -7.58 -15.91
N PRO A 146 -23.57 -8.90 -16.05
CA PRO A 146 -24.62 -9.90 -15.97
C PRO A 146 -25.30 -9.80 -14.60
N ARG A 147 -26.59 -10.17 -14.56
CA ARG A 147 -27.39 -10.15 -13.33
C ARG A 147 -26.61 -10.77 -12.16
N PRO A 148 -26.65 -10.16 -10.96
CA PRO A 148 -25.98 -10.72 -9.79
C PRO A 148 -26.47 -12.15 -9.56
N GLY A 149 -25.53 -13.08 -9.59
CA GLY A 149 -25.80 -14.51 -9.47
C GLY A 149 -24.78 -15.17 -8.52
N GLU A 150 -24.78 -16.50 -8.47
CA GLU A 150 -23.88 -17.28 -7.61
C GLU A 150 -22.39 -16.98 -7.83
N TRP A 151 -22.00 -16.54 -9.02
CA TRP A 151 -20.62 -16.14 -9.32
C TRP A 151 -20.13 -14.99 -8.42
N MET A 152 -21.03 -14.04 -8.10
CA MET A 152 -20.71 -12.89 -7.23
C MET A 152 -20.42 -13.33 -5.80
N VAL A 153 -21.07 -14.39 -5.33
CA VAL A 153 -20.80 -14.97 -4.00
C VAL A 153 -19.40 -15.57 -3.94
N GLN A 154 -18.93 -16.19 -5.02
CA GLN A 154 -17.58 -16.76 -5.08
C GLN A 154 -16.50 -15.67 -5.08
N VAL A 155 -16.71 -14.60 -5.85
CA VAL A 155 -15.82 -13.43 -5.84
C VAL A 155 -15.78 -12.78 -4.44
N LYS A 156 -16.94 -12.65 -3.79
CA LYS A 156 -17.06 -12.10 -2.43
C LYS A 156 -16.27 -12.93 -1.41
N LYS A 157 -16.34 -14.26 -1.49
CA LYS A 157 -15.55 -15.16 -0.64
C LYS A 157 -14.04 -15.05 -0.91
N ALA A 158 -13.63 -15.02 -2.18
CA ALA A 158 -12.23 -14.84 -2.54
C ALA A 158 -11.68 -13.52 -2.00
N MET A 159 -12.45 -12.43 -2.13
CA MET A 159 -12.11 -11.12 -1.56
C MET A 159 -11.96 -11.18 -0.03
N GLY A 160 -12.78 -11.97 0.67
CA GLY A 160 -12.65 -12.20 2.11
C GLY A 160 -11.26 -12.75 2.49
N PHE A 161 -10.76 -13.74 1.76
CA PHE A 161 -9.41 -14.28 2.00
C PHE A 161 -8.31 -13.25 1.69
N VAL A 162 -8.48 -12.42 0.66
CA VAL A 162 -7.55 -11.33 0.36
C VAL A 162 -7.52 -10.30 1.50
N LEU A 163 -8.67 -9.98 2.12
CA LEU A 163 -8.72 -9.07 3.27
C LEU A 163 -8.01 -9.64 4.50
N VAL A 164 -8.10 -10.96 4.75
CA VAL A 164 -7.32 -11.61 5.83
C VAL A 164 -5.81 -11.51 5.53
N ALA A 165 -5.41 -11.79 4.30
CA ALA A 165 -4.00 -11.65 3.90
C ALA A 165 -3.50 -10.19 4.08
N MET A 166 -4.36 -9.21 3.78
CA MET A 166 -4.06 -7.79 3.98
C MET A 166 -3.94 -7.41 5.48
N ALA A 167 -4.71 -8.06 6.36
CA ALA A 167 -4.57 -7.88 7.80
C ALA A 167 -3.16 -8.30 8.27
N PHE A 168 -2.62 -9.41 7.74
CA PHE A 168 -1.23 -9.80 8.00
C PHE A 168 -0.22 -8.77 7.49
N TYR A 169 -0.51 -8.10 6.38
CA TYR A 169 0.34 -7.03 5.85
C TYR A 169 0.45 -5.86 6.85
N PHE A 170 -0.65 -5.46 7.48
CA PHE A 170 -0.63 -4.41 8.50
C PHE A 170 0.05 -4.84 9.80
N LEU A 171 0.04 -6.13 10.12
CA LEU A 171 0.75 -6.67 11.29
C LEU A 171 2.25 -6.90 11.03
N ARG A 172 2.70 -6.90 9.78
CA ARG A 172 4.09 -7.18 9.40
C ARG A 172 5.14 -6.43 10.24
N PRO A 173 5.02 -5.10 10.47
CA PRO A 173 5.99 -4.35 11.27
C PRO A 173 6.09 -4.81 12.73
N LEU A 174 5.06 -5.49 13.24
CA LEU A 174 4.99 -5.97 14.63
C LEU A 174 5.40 -7.44 14.78
N THR A 175 5.13 -8.26 13.75
CA THR A 175 5.29 -9.72 13.80
C THR A 175 6.51 -10.23 13.04
N GLY A 176 7.11 -9.38 12.20
CA GLY A 176 8.25 -9.73 11.36
C GLY A 176 7.87 -10.38 10.02
N ASP A 177 8.85 -10.43 9.12
CA ASP A 177 8.67 -10.88 7.74
C ASP A 177 8.31 -12.36 7.60
N GLU A 178 8.76 -13.18 8.52
CA GLU A 178 8.55 -14.62 8.45
C GLU A 178 7.09 -14.99 8.78
N VAL A 179 6.54 -14.40 9.83
CA VAL A 179 5.12 -14.56 10.20
C VAL A 179 4.21 -14.01 9.12
N PHE A 180 4.55 -12.86 8.54
CA PHE A 180 3.83 -12.28 7.41
C PHE A 180 3.81 -13.23 6.22
N ARG A 181 4.97 -13.73 5.78
CA ARG A 181 5.10 -14.61 4.61
C ARG A 181 4.26 -15.89 4.76
N TRP A 182 4.43 -16.58 5.88
CA TRP A 182 3.68 -17.81 6.15
C TRP A 182 2.19 -17.55 6.38
N GLY A 183 1.84 -16.47 7.07
CA GLY A 183 0.46 -16.09 7.32
C GLY A 183 -0.30 -15.81 6.03
N VAL A 184 0.27 -15.04 5.11
CA VAL A 184 -0.32 -14.75 3.80
C VAL A 184 -0.38 -16.00 2.95
N ALA A 185 0.72 -16.77 2.83
CA ALA A 185 0.75 -18.00 2.03
C ALA A 185 -0.31 -19.00 2.52
N LEU A 186 -0.37 -19.24 3.82
CA LEU A 186 -1.33 -20.18 4.42
C LEU A 186 -2.79 -19.72 4.20
N THR A 187 -3.05 -18.44 4.38
CA THR A 187 -4.40 -17.88 4.18
C THR A 187 -4.87 -18.02 2.74
N LEU A 188 -4.01 -17.72 1.78
CA LEU A 188 -4.34 -17.82 0.36
C LEU A 188 -4.49 -19.29 -0.07
N LEU A 189 -3.66 -20.20 0.43
CA LEU A 189 -3.76 -21.63 0.16
C LEU A 189 -5.04 -22.23 0.76
N ILE A 190 -5.40 -21.88 2.01
CA ILE A 190 -6.67 -22.30 2.62
C ILE A 190 -7.84 -21.75 1.81
N GLY A 191 -7.77 -20.49 1.37
CA GLY A 191 -8.78 -19.87 0.51
C GLY A 191 -8.95 -20.59 -0.82
N ALA A 192 -7.86 -20.98 -1.46
CA ALA A 192 -7.87 -21.77 -2.69
C ALA A 192 -8.53 -23.14 -2.47
N ILE A 193 -8.12 -23.88 -1.44
CA ILE A 193 -8.67 -25.20 -1.09
C ILE A 193 -10.17 -25.08 -0.78
N PHE A 194 -10.55 -24.08 0.01
CA PHE A 194 -11.96 -23.83 0.37
C PHE A 194 -12.83 -23.57 -0.87
N LEU A 195 -12.34 -22.75 -1.81
CA LEU A 195 -13.04 -22.48 -3.06
C LEU A 195 -13.08 -23.72 -3.96
N PHE A 196 -12.02 -24.53 -4.00
CA PHE A 196 -11.99 -25.80 -4.73
C PHE A 196 -12.99 -26.80 -4.17
N ALA A 197 -13.05 -26.92 -2.85
CA ALA A 197 -13.93 -27.88 -2.16
C ALA A 197 -15.40 -27.46 -2.16
N SER A 198 -15.72 -26.18 -2.36
CA SER A 198 -17.10 -25.70 -2.38
C SER A 198 -17.87 -26.29 -3.54
N ARG A 199 -19.02 -26.93 -3.24
CA ARG A 199 -19.88 -27.59 -4.24
C ARG A 199 -20.94 -26.62 -4.77
N GLY A 200 -20.82 -26.19 -6.03
CA GLY A 200 -21.81 -25.39 -6.76
C GLY A 200 -21.55 -25.50 -8.25
N THR A 201 -22.58 -25.76 -9.04
CA THR A 201 -22.48 -25.91 -10.51
C THR A 201 -22.49 -24.53 -11.21
N ALA A 202 -23.27 -23.60 -10.69
CA ALA A 202 -23.33 -22.25 -11.22
C ALA A 202 -22.06 -21.45 -10.81
N GLY A 203 -21.38 -20.86 -11.79
CA GLY A 203 -20.15 -20.10 -11.56
C GLY A 203 -18.87 -20.96 -11.42
N ARG A 204 -18.90 -22.23 -11.86
CA ARG A 204 -17.75 -23.15 -11.78
C ARG A 204 -16.47 -22.55 -12.38
N ALA A 205 -16.57 -21.92 -13.54
CA ALA A 205 -15.43 -21.30 -14.20
C ALA A 205 -14.83 -20.15 -13.36
N MET A 206 -15.67 -19.26 -12.81
CA MET A 206 -15.22 -18.15 -11.97
C MET A 206 -14.61 -18.66 -10.66
N ARG A 207 -15.21 -19.67 -10.04
CA ARG A 207 -14.69 -20.30 -8.82
C ARG A 207 -13.29 -20.90 -9.04
N LEU A 208 -13.13 -21.65 -10.13
CA LEU A 208 -11.85 -22.24 -10.48
C LEU A 208 -10.80 -21.15 -10.81
N ALA A 209 -11.20 -20.09 -11.50
CA ALA A 209 -10.32 -18.96 -11.77
C ALA A 209 -9.88 -18.26 -10.47
N CYS A 210 -10.80 -17.97 -9.55
CA CYS A 210 -10.43 -17.37 -8.26
C CYS A 210 -9.54 -18.31 -7.42
N ALA A 211 -9.86 -19.60 -7.38
CA ALA A 211 -9.07 -20.59 -6.64
C ALA A 211 -7.66 -20.73 -7.21
N SER A 212 -7.50 -20.76 -8.54
CA SER A 212 -6.19 -20.84 -9.18
C SER A 212 -5.36 -19.57 -8.94
N VAL A 213 -5.97 -18.39 -8.99
CA VAL A 213 -5.28 -17.12 -8.68
C VAL A 213 -4.80 -17.12 -7.22
N LEU A 214 -5.64 -17.50 -6.26
CA LEU A 214 -5.24 -17.57 -4.86
C LEU A 214 -4.14 -18.61 -4.62
N LEU A 215 -4.20 -19.76 -5.31
CA LEU A 215 -3.19 -20.81 -5.21
C LEU A 215 -1.84 -20.34 -5.76
N ILE A 216 -1.83 -19.73 -6.93
CA ILE A 216 -0.62 -19.18 -7.55
C ILE A 216 -0.03 -18.06 -6.67
N ALA A 217 -0.86 -17.16 -6.17
CA ALA A 217 -0.42 -16.09 -5.28
C ALA A 217 0.15 -16.66 -3.98
N GLY A 218 -0.53 -17.61 -3.34
CA GLY A 218 -0.06 -18.25 -2.12
C GLY A 218 1.26 -19.01 -2.31
N ALA A 219 1.39 -19.75 -3.41
CA ALA A 219 2.64 -20.43 -3.75
C ALA A 219 3.78 -19.44 -4.03
N ALA A 220 3.49 -18.34 -4.74
CA ALA A 220 4.49 -17.29 -5.00
C ALA A 220 4.98 -16.60 -3.71
N PHE A 221 4.11 -16.46 -2.70
CA PHE A 221 4.49 -15.93 -1.40
C PHE A 221 5.26 -16.95 -0.53
N ALA A 222 4.98 -18.23 -0.69
CA ALA A 222 5.69 -19.29 0.05
C ALA A 222 7.15 -19.44 -0.38
N ILE A 223 7.46 -19.15 -1.65
CA ILE A 223 8.82 -19.24 -2.18
C ILE A 223 9.66 -18.06 -1.64
N PRO A 224 10.72 -18.31 -0.86
CA PRO A 224 11.61 -17.24 -0.43
C PRO A 224 12.33 -16.65 -1.65
N ARG A 225 12.16 -15.36 -1.85
CA ARG A 225 12.95 -14.62 -2.84
C ARG A 225 14.22 -14.14 -2.15
N ASN A 226 15.20 -15.00 -2.06
CA ASN A 226 16.54 -14.59 -1.69
C ASN A 226 17.12 -13.82 -2.88
N VAL A 227 17.14 -12.50 -2.80
CA VAL A 227 17.92 -11.68 -3.71
C VAL A 227 19.30 -11.56 -3.05
N ASP A 228 20.29 -12.20 -3.65
CA ASP A 228 21.67 -11.99 -3.25
C ASP A 228 22.02 -10.53 -3.57
N GLY A 229 22.21 -9.74 -2.54
CA GLY A 229 22.47 -8.31 -2.63
C GLY A 229 23.55 -7.91 -1.62
N VAL A 230 23.83 -6.61 -1.57
CA VAL A 230 24.76 -6.02 -0.60
C VAL A 230 24.36 -6.45 0.82
N LYS A 231 25.32 -6.97 1.58
CA LYS A 231 25.12 -7.26 3.01
C LYS A 231 25.21 -5.95 3.79
N TRP A 232 24.17 -5.67 4.54
CA TRP A 232 24.06 -4.47 5.35
C TRP A 232 24.16 -4.83 6.83
N ASP A 233 24.88 -4.01 7.58
CA ASP A 233 24.88 -4.08 9.04
C ASP A 233 23.78 -3.14 9.58
N GLU A 234 23.21 -3.51 10.74
CA GLU A 234 22.26 -2.62 11.39
C GLU A 234 22.95 -1.32 11.80
N TYR A 235 22.25 -0.19 11.63
CA TYR A 235 22.81 1.11 11.96
C TYR A 235 23.27 1.17 13.42
N ASP A 236 24.57 1.39 13.60
CA ASP A 236 25.20 1.72 14.85
C ASP A 236 26.18 2.89 14.61
N ALA A 237 26.02 3.97 15.39
CA ALA A 237 26.91 5.11 15.31
C ALA A 237 28.39 4.74 15.64
N ALA A 238 28.60 3.72 16.46
CA ALA A 238 29.94 3.22 16.79
C ALA A 238 30.62 2.49 15.62
N ALA A 239 29.86 2.04 14.62
CA ALA A 239 30.40 1.39 13.42
C ALA A 239 30.97 2.40 12.41
N ILE A 240 30.71 3.68 12.58
CA ILE A 240 31.28 4.75 11.75
C ILE A 240 32.70 5.01 12.22
N THR A 241 33.66 4.34 11.59
CA THR A 241 35.07 4.44 11.95
C THR A 241 35.81 5.41 11.02
N PRO A 242 36.67 6.31 11.56
CA PRO A 242 37.53 7.14 10.73
C PRO A 242 38.44 6.31 9.84
N GLY A 243 38.61 6.74 8.59
CA GLY A 243 39.49 6.07 7.63
C GLY A 243 38.76 5.20 6.60
N ARG A 244 37.45 4.94 6.78
CA ARG A 244 36.64 4.23 5.80
C ARG A 244 35.35 4.98 5.48
N PRO A 245 35.06 5.23 4.20
CA PRO A 245 33.81 5.91 3.84
C PRO A 245 32.60 5.03 4.21
N THR A 246 31.50 5.67 4.56
CA THR A 246 30.31 4.98 5.04
C THR A 246 29.09 5.31 4.18
N VAL A 247 28.28 4.31 3.89
CA VAL A 247 26.97 4.47 3.26
C VAL A 247 25.89 4.09 4.26
N ILE A 248 24.93 4.97 4.47
CA ILE A 248 23.78 4.74 5.36
C ILE A 248 22.52 4.75 4.52
N ASP A 249 21.83 3.60 4.46
CA ASP A 249 20.54 3.43 3.79
C ASP A 249 19.41 3.57 4.81
N PHE A 250 18.64 4.65 4.71
CA PHE A 250 17.42 4.86 5.48
C PHE A 250 16.24 4.27 4.71
N TYR A 251 15.71 3.16 5.20
CA TYR A 251 14.66 2.40 4.54
C TYR A 251 13.43 2.21 5.45
N ALA A 252 12.35 1.72 4.86
CA ALA A 252 11.20 1.21 5.58
C ALA A 252 10.58 0.02 4.83
N ASP A 253 10.00 -0.91 5.55
CA ASP A 253 9.40 -2.11 4.99
C ASP A 253 8.22 -1.87 4.04
N TRP A 254 7.48 -0.80 4.26
CA TRP A 254 6.37 -0.37 3.42
C TRP A 254 6.81 0.42 2.18
N CYS A 255 8.09 0.78 2.08
CA CYS A 255 8.64 1.61 1.02
C CYS A 255 8.92 0.77 -0.24
N LEU A 256 8.08 0.91 -1.26
CA LEU A 256 8.25 0.20 -2.53
C LEU A 256 9.55 0.58 -3.27
N PRO A 257 9.92 1.89 -3.40
CA PRO A 257 11.20 2.27 -4.01
C PRO A 257 12.42 1.72 -3.27
N CYS A 258 12.35 1.52 -1.93
CA CYS A 258 13.43 0.90 -1.16
C CYS A 258 13.65 -0.56 -1.60
N LYS A 259 12.55 -1.31 -1.76
CA LYS A 259 12.62 -2.70 -2.26
C LYS A 259 13.10 -2.77 -3.71
N GLU A 260 12.78 -1.77 -4.50
CA GLU A 260 13.25 -1.68 -5.88
C GLU A 260 14.76 -1.40 -5.92
N LEU A 261 15.31 -0.56 -5.02
CA LEU A 261 16.74 -0.37 -4.83
C LEU A 261 17.43 -1.67 -4.41
N ASP A 262 16.87 -2.40 -3.43
CA ASP A 262 17.41 -3.69 -2.99
C ASP A 262 17.48 -4.71 -4.14
N GLN A 263 16.43 -4.75 -4.98
CA GLN A 263 16.30 -5.77 -6.04
C GLN A 263 17.06 -5.44 -7.34
N LYS A 264 17.24 -4.16 -7.66
CA LYS A 264 17.80 -3.75 -8.95
C LYS A 264 19.18 -3.11 -8.82
N THR A 265 19.39 -2.29 -7.78
CA THR A 265 20.61 -1.51 -7.63
C THR A 265 21.62 -2.21 -6.72
N PHE A 266 21.18 -2.64 -5.53
CA PHE A 266 22.06 -3.30 -4.57
C PHE A 266 22.32 -4.79 -4.88
N SER A 267 21.59 -5.37 -5.82
CA SER A 267 21.86 -6.71 -6.35
C SER A 267 22.76 -6.72 -7.60
N ASP A 268 23.12 -5.54 -8.11
CA ASP A 268 24.01 -5.44 -9.27
C ASP A 268 25.46 -5.80 -8.87
N PRO A 269 26.14 -6.72 -9.60
CA PRO A 269 27.48 -7.17 -9.25
C PRO A 269 28.53 -6.05 -9.19
N GLN A 270 28.41 -5.02 -10.04
CA GLN A 270 29.38 -3.91 -10.06
C GLN A 270 29.16 -2.98 -8.86
N VAL A 271 27.90 -2.75 -8.49
CA VAL A 271 27.53 -1.98 -7.30
C VAL A 271 27.98 -2.74 -6.04
N MET A 272 27.76 -4.04 -5.98
CA MET A 272 28.20 -4.88 -4.85
C MET A 272 29.72 -4.81 -4.67
N ALA A 273 30.50 -4.94 -5.73
CA ALA A 273 31.96 -4.87 -5.68
C ALA A 273 32.44 -3.50 -5.23
N GLU A 274 31.84 -2.39 -5.68
CA GLU A 274 32.22 -1.05 -5.28
C GLU A 274 31.80 -0.76 -3.83
N MET A 275 30.67 -1.31 -3.38
CA MET A 275 30.20 -1.17 -2.00
C MET A 275 31.08 -1.85 -0.96
N ASP A 276 31.95 -2.79 -1.35
CA ASP A 276 32.85 -3.48 -0.42
C ASP A 276 33.90 -2.55 0.23
N ARG A 277 34.23 -1.43 -0.39
CA ARG A 277 35.12 -0.42 0.20
C ARG A 277 34.46 0.44 1.27
N PHE A 278 33.10 0.41 1.37
CA PHE A 278 32.34 1.20 2.32
C PHE A 278 31.99 0.41 3.58
N THR A 279 31.82 1.11 4.69
CA THR A 279 31.00 0.62 5.80
C THR A 279 29.54 0.77 5.42
N ARG A 280 28.77 -0.30 5.48
CA ARG A 280 27.40 -0.38 4.94
C ARG A 280 26.41 -0.49 6.09
N LEU A 281 25.71 0.59 6.38
CA LEU A 281 24.76 0.65 7.50
C LEU A 281 23.33 0.80 6.97
N LYS A 282 22.41 0.06 7.54
CA LYS A 282 20.99 0.14 7.20
C LYS A 282 20.19 0.59 8.42
N ALA A 283 19.48 1.72 8.27
CA ALA A 283 18.68 2.34 9.33
C ALA A 283 17.19 2.10 9.06
N ASP A 284 16.55 1.34 9.93
CA ASP A 284 15.13 1.01 9.82
C ASP A 284 14.25 2.15 10.37
N LEU A 285 13.45 2.73 9.49
CA LEU A 285 12.44 3.75 9.81
C LEU A 285 11.00 3.22 9.63
N THR A 286 10.81 1.91 9.66
CA THR A 286 9.50 1.26 9.46
C THR A 286 8.49 1.68 10.53
N LEU A 287 8.91 1.76 11.78
CA LEU A 287 8.09 2.21 12.90
C LEU A 287 8.53 3.59 13.40
N ALA A 288 7.55 4.45 13.65
CA ALA A 288 7.77 5.73 14.30
C ALA A 288 8.02 5.50 15.80
N ASN A 289 9.28 5.36 16.18
CA ASN A 289 9.75 5.27 17.55
C ASN A 289 10.77 6.36 17.87
N ASP A 290 11.23 6.44 19.13
CA ASP A 290 12.19 7.45 19.56
C ASP A 290 13.54 7.34 18.84
N ARG A 291 13.97 6.12 18.49
CA ARG A 291 15.22 5.85 17.76
C ARG A 291 15.09 6.35 16.31
N SER A 292 14.05 5.94 15.60
CA SER A 292 13.83 6.36 14.20
C SER A 292 13.62 7.88 14.08
N SER A 293 12.90 8.47 15.05
CA SER A 293 12.66 9.91 15.10
C SER A 293 13.93 10.72 15.39
N ARG A 294 14.84 10.21 16.20
CA ARG A 294 16.15 10.82 16.44
C ARG A 294 17.03 10.75 15.20
N LEU A 295 17.14 9.57 14.59
CA LEU A 295 17.93 9.37 13.37
C LEU A 295 17.45 10.23 12.21
N SER A 296 16.13 10.32 12.01
CA SER A 296 15.56 11.19 10.97
C SER A 296 15.89 12.67 11.17
N ARG A 297 15.92 13.13 12.42
CA ARG A 297 16.32 14.53 12.75
C ARG A 297 17.80 14.75 12.60
N GLU A 298 18.63 13.82 13.05
CA GLU A 298 20.08 13.89 13.03
C GLU A 298 20.61 14.00 11.60
N TYR A 299 20.08 13.17 10.70
CA TYR A 299 20.47 13.16 9.29
C TYR A 299 19.54 13.99 8.40
N ALA A 300 18.60 14.75 8.96
CA ALA A 300 17.60 15.53 8.23
C ALA A 300 16.89 14.68 7.13
N VAL A 301 16.48 13.45 7.46
CA VAL A 301 15.79 12.53 6.55
C VAL A 301 14.33 12.95 6.46
N VAL A 302 13.92 13.40 5.28
CA VAL A 302 12.55 13.87 5.00
C VAL A 302 11.64 12.72 4.57
N GLY A 303 12.20 11.63 4.02
CA GLY A 303 11.47 10.49 3.53
C GLY A 303 12.39 9.34 3.17
N VAL A 304 11.79 8.17 2.89
CA VAL A 304 12.52 6.96 2.48
C VAL A 304 12.18 6.62 1.03
N PRO A 305 13.14 6.08 0.24
CA PRO A 305 14.53 5.84 0.59
C PRO A 305 15.36 7.12 0.63
N THR A 306 16.26 7.22 1.58
CA THR A 306 17.31 8.24 1.60
C THR A 306 18.65 7.55 1.86
N ILE A 307 19.62 7.77 0.99
CA ILE A 307 20.97 7.24 1.15
C ILE A 307 21.91 8.39 1.43
N VAL A 308 22.61 8.29 2.55
CA VAL A 308 23.60 9.27 3.01
C VAL A 308 24.98 8.69 2.83
N PHE A 309 25.89 9.49 2.28
CA PHE A 309 27.28 9.13 2.08
C PHE A 309 28.14 9.96 3.01
N LEU A 310 28.98 9.28 3.81
CA LEU A 310 29.98 9.90 4.66
C LEU A 310 31.36 9.63 4.06
N ASP A 311 32.22 10.66 4.09
CA ASP A 311 33.61 10.54 3.70
C ASP A 311 34.44 9.73 4.75
N ALA A 312 35.74 9.53 4.47
CA ALA A 312 36.62 8.83 5.39
C ALA A 312 36.85 9.57 6.73
N GLN A 313 36.43 10.81 6.83
CA GLN A 313 36.47 11.63 8.04
C GLN A 313 35.17 11.60 8.83
N GLY A 314 34.11 10.95 8.27
CA GLY A 314 32.78 10.86 8.88
C GLY A 314 31.88 12.06 8.57
N ASN A 315 32.27 12.97 7.65
CA ASN A 315 31.44 14.10 7.27
C ASN A 315 30.49 13.72 6.12
N GLU A 316 29.27 14.23 6.16
CA GLU A 316 28.32 13.99 5.08
C GLU A 316 28.70 14.72 3.80
N VAL A 317 28.76 13.97 2.69
CA VAL A 317 28.90 14.51 1.34
C VAL A 317 27.52 14.87 0.79
N LYS A 318 26.96 16.01 1.23
CA LYS A 318 25.57 16.42 0.91
C LYS A 318 25.24 16.44 -0.58
N ALA A 319 26.23 16.74 -1.45
CA ALA A 319 26.06 16.75 -2.90
C ALA A 319 25.77 15.37 -3.49
N LEU A 320 26.10 14.31 -2.77
CA LEU A 320 25.89 12.93 -3.18
C LEU A 320 24.69 12.26 -2.51
N ARG A 321 23.98 12.97 -1.61
CA ARG A 321 22.77 12.41 -0.98
C ARG A 321 21.77 11.99 -2.04
N LEU A 322 21.23 10.78 -1.90
CA LEU A 322 20.22 10.24 -2.78
C LEU A 322 18.87 10.20 -2.05
N THR A 323 17.83 10.71 -2.69
CA THR A 323 16.43 10.60 -2.23
C THR A 323 15.60 9.99 -3.36
N GLY A 324 15.02 8.81 -3.12
CA GLY A 324 14.26 8.07 -4.12
C GLY A 324 15.06 6.97 -4.80
N PHE A 325 14.47 6.38 -5.84
CA PHE A 325 15.08 5.29 -6.62
C PHE A 325 16.11 5.83 -7.62
N GLU A 326 17.25 5.15 -7.72
CA GLU A 326 18.28 5.37 -8.74
C GLU A 326 18.76 4.02 -9.29
N GLY A 327 18.96 3.97 -10.60
CA GLY A 327 19.44 2.75 -11.28
C GLY A 327 20.91 2.44 -10.98
N PRO A 328 21.37 1.19 -11.26
CA PRO A 328 22.70 0.72 -10.88
C PRO A 328 23.84 1.57 -11.48
N ASP A 329 23.74 1.95 -12.75
CA ASP A 329 24.79 2.72 -13.44
C ASP A 329 25.01 4.10 -12.79
N GLN A 330 23.93 4.82 -12.51
CA GLN A 330 23.98 6.15 -11.90
C GLN A 330 24.45 6.06 -10.46
N PHE A 331 24.00 5.05 -9.72
CA PHE A 331 24.42 4.80 -8.35
C PHE A 331 25.92 4.46 -8.27
N LEU A 332 26.44 3.66 -9.21
CA LEU A 332 27.86 3.33 -9.31
C LEU A 332 28.72 4.59 -9.54
N GLU A 333 28.28 5.49 -10.43
CA GLU A 333 28.97 6.78 -10.62
C GLU A 333 28.98 7.63 -9.35
N ARG A 334 27.90 7.61 -8.59
CA ARG A 334 27.81 8.32 -7.30
C ARG A 334 28.77 7.75 -6.28
N LEU A 335 28.86 6.41 -6.16
CA LEU A 335 29.80 5.73 -5.28
C LEU A 335 31.25 6.13 -5.59
N LYS A 336 31.65 6.17 -6.85
CA LYS A 336 33.01 6.53 -7.27
C LYS A 336 33.41 7.96 -6.91
N ARG A 337 32.46 8.86 -6.67
CA ARG A 337 32.71 10.26 -6.26
C ARG A 337 32.95 10.42 -4.76
N VAL A 338 32.60 9.45 -3.95
CA VAL A 338 32.87 9.44 -2.51
C VAL A 338 34.34 9.08 -2.29
N ARG A 339 35.12 10.02 -1.72
CA ARG A 339 36.55 9.84 -1.43
C ARG A 339 36.81 9.59 0.04
#